data_37ebca0a5de6d3a8a46a9b2d200d3508
#
_entry.id   37ebca0a5de6d3a8a46a9b2d200d3508
#
_cell.length_a   1.000
_cell.length_b   1.000
_cell.length_c   1.000
_cell.angle_alpha   90.00
_cell.angle_beta   90.00
_cell.angle_gamma   90.00
#
_symmetry.space_group_name_H-M   'P 1'
#
loop_
_entity.id
_entity.type
_entity.pdbx_description
1 polymer ?
#
loop_
_entity_poly.entity_id
_entity_poly.type
_entity_poly.pdbx_seq_one_letter_code
_entity_poly.pdbx_strand_id
1 'polypeptide(L)'
;QSEVRGELDTHDTRFFAKCDEGEHRSLWHDLPLFELDAAGKPTGSLNFVCEIPKWTRKKYEIATNEPMNPIKQDEKKGELRVFKKGDIYFNYGCFPRTWEDPSFIHPEVGCGGDNDPLD
;
A
#
# COMPACT_ATOMS: atom_id res chain seq x y z
N GLN A 1 13.66 3.57 -5.94
CA GLN A 1 13.98 4.73 -5.08
C GLN A 1 12.69 5.28 -4.45
N SER A 2 12.82 6.08 -3.40
CA SER A 2 11.67 6.73 -2.74
C SER A 2 11.93 8.23 -2.56
N GLU A 3 10.84 9.00 -2.55
CA GLU A 3 10.84 10.43 -2.24
C GLU A 3 9.85 10.70 -1.12
N VAL A 4 10.25 11.49 -0.14
CA VAL A 4 9.36 11.96 0.93
C VAL A 4 8.98 13.39 0.65
N ARG A 5 7.69 13.71 0.69
CA ARG A 5 7.14 15.06 0.63
C ARG A 5 6.36 15.38 1.89
N GLY A 6 6.32 16.65 2.25
CA GLY A 6 5.73 17.11 3.50
C GLY A 6 6.66 16.94 4.69
N GLU A 7 6.26 17.49 5.83
CA GLU A 7 6.95 17.33 7.10
C GLU A 7 6.63 15.94 7.68
N LEU A 8 7.66 15.22 8.13
CA LEU A 8 7.48 13.88 8.70
C LEU A 8 6.54 13.90 9.90
N ASP A 9 5.75 12.84 10.02
CA ASP A 9 4.82 12.63 11.13
C ASP A 9 3.67 13.66 11.19
N THR A 10 3.35 14.25 10.05
CA THR A 10 2.21 15.15 9.88
C THR A 10 1.20 14.58 8.88
N HIS A 11 0.03 15.21 8.78
CA HIS A 11 -1.00 14.88 7.78
C HIS A 11 -0.53 15.08 6.33
N ASP A 12 0.53 15.88 6.11
CA ASP A 12 1.07 16.21 4.79
C ASP A 12 2.16 15.23 4.32
N THR A 13 2.61 14.33 5.20
CA THR A 13 3.65 13.35 4.84
C THR A 13 3.17 12.42 3.74
N ARG A 14 3.94 12.32 2.65
CA ARG A 14 3.71 11.38 1.54
C ARG A 14 5.02 10.71 1.15
N PHE A 15 4.96 9.39 0.96
CA PHE A 15 6.07 8.60 0.44
C PHE A 15 5.73 8.18 -0.99
N PHE A 16 6.50 8.69 -1.96
CA PHE A 16 6.35 8.34 -3.37
C PHE A 16 7.40 7.31 -3.78
N ALA A 17 7.00 6.36 -4.59
CA ALA A 17 7.95 5.51 -5.32
C ALA A 17 8.45 6.22 -6.58
N LYS A 18 9.72 6.00 -6.92
CA LYS A 18 10.36 6.52 -8.14
C LYS A 18 11.01 5.40 -8.93
N CYS A 19 10.92 5.49 -10.25
CA CYS A 19 11.76 4.71 -11.15
C CYS A 19 13.19 5.26 -11.21
N ASP A 20 14.06 4.59 -11.95
CA ASP A 20 15.47 5.00 -12.07
C ASP A 20 15.64 6.34 -12.80
N GLU A 21 14.71 6.69 -13.68
CA GLU A 21 14.65 7.99 -14.37
C GLU A 21 14.13 9.13 -13.47
N GLY A 22 13.76 8.82 -12.22
CA GLY A 22 13.29 9.78 -11.23
C GLY A 22 11.80 10.14 -11.31
N GLU A 23 11.04 9.53 -12.21
CA GLU A 23 9.60 9.71 -12.31
C GLU A 23 8.86 8.97 -11.19
N HIS A 24 7.77 9.54 -10.69
CA HIS A 24 6.90 8.86 -9.75
C HIS A 24 6.20 7.67 -10.39
N ARG A 25 6.03 6.61 -9.60
CA ARG A 25 5.30 5.40 -9.98
C ARG A 25 4.27 5.05 -8.93
N SER A 26 3.09 4.63 -9.38
CA SER A 26 2.08 4.07 -8.49
C SER A 26 2.49 2.66 -8.07
N LEU A 27 2.67 2.45 -6.77
CA LEU A 27 2.91 1.10 -6.23
C LEU A 27 1.69 0.20 -6.40
N TRP A 28 0.51 0.78 -6.56
CA TRP A 28 -0.72 0.02 -6.83
C TRP A 28 -0.83 -0.40 -8.30
N HIS A 29 -0.60 0.51 -9.24
CA HIS A 29 -0.91 0.29 -10.66
C HIS A 29 0.30 -0.05 -11.53
N ASP A 30 1.48 0.50 -11.22
CA ASP A 30 2.67 0.37 -12.08
C ASP A 30 3.56 -0.82 -11.69
N LEU A 31 3.51 -1.25 -10.43
CA LEU A 31 4.22 -2.44 -9.98
C LEU A 31 3.45 -3.71 -10.40
N PRO A 32 4.06 -4.68 -11.13
CA PRO A 32 3.39 -5.92 -11.48
C PRO A 32 3.11 -6.77 -10.25
N LEU A 33 2.00 -7.53 -10.25
CA LEU A 33 1.68 -8.48 -9.18
C LEU A 33 2.68 -9.63 -9.11
N PHE A 34 3.03 -10.19 -10.28
CA PHE A 34 4.00 -11.29 -10.34
C PHE A 34 5.41 -10.75 -10.54
N GLU A 35 6.36 -11.27 -9.78
CA GLU A 35 7.77 -11.06 -10.10
C GLU A 35 8.11 -11.73 -11.43
N LEU A 36 8.81 -11.02 -12.30
CA LEU A 36 9.21 -11.48 -13.62
C LEU A 36 10.73 -11.66 -13.67
N ASP A 37 11.18 -12.73 -14.32
CA ASP A 37 12.60 -12.93 -14.64
C ASP A 37 13.05 -12.01 -15.78
N ALA A 38 14.33 -12.07 -16.14
CA ALA A 38 14.90 -11.26 -17.21
C ALA A 38 14.29 -11.56 -18.60
N ALA A 39 13.62 -12.69 -18.76
CA ALA A 39 12.89 -13.06 -19.98
C ALA A 39 11.41 -12.66 -19.93
N GLY A 40 10.96 -11.99 -18.86
CA GLY A 40 9.58 -11.55 -18.66
C GLY A 40 8.62 -12.67 -18.23
N LYS A 41 9.12 -13.80 -17.72
CA LYS A 41 8.29 -14.90 -17.22
C LYS A 41 8.10 -14.81 -15.72
N PRO A 42 6.93 -15.18 -15.18
CA PRO A 42 6.71 -15.24 -13.74
C PRO A 42 7.68 -16.23 -13.05
N THR A 43 8.31 -15.77 -11.97
CA THR A 43 9.24 -16.58 -11.16
C THR A 43 8.51 -17.51 -10.19
N GLY A 44 7.21 -17.30 -9.97
CA GLY A 44 6.42 -17.94 -8.93
C GLY A 44 6.31 -17.11 -7.64
N SER A 45 7.04 -16.00 -7.54
CA SER A 45 6.92 -15.05 -6.44
C SER A 45 5.93 -13.92 -6.78
N LEU A 46 5.34 -13.35 -5.74
CA LEU A 46 4.50 -12.15 -5.83
C LEU A 46 5.24 -10.93 -5.30
N ASN A 47 5.04 -9.79 -5.93
CA ASN A 47 5.43 -8.50 -5.38
C ASN A 47 4.48 -8.12 -4.25
N PHE A 48 5.02 -7.49 -3.23
CA PHE A 48 4.29 -7.05 -2.05
C PHE A 48 4.71 -5.63 -1.68
N VAL A 49 3.76 -4.77 -1.41
CA VAL A 49 4.00 -3.40 -0.95
C VAL A 49 3.91 -3.39 0.57
N CYS A 50 5.05 -3.28 1.24
CA CYS A 50 5.08 -3.17 2.69
C CYS A 50 4.70 -1.75 3.11
N GLU A 51 3.51 -1.58 3.66
CA GLU A 51 3.00 -0.29 4.14
C GLU A 51 3.40 -0.05 5.60
N ILE A 52 3.38 -1.10 6.41
CA ILE A 52 3.70 -1.05 7.84
C ILE A 52 4.76 -2.11 8.14
N PRO A 53 6.03 -1.74 8.26
CA PRO A 53 7.09 -2.67 8.63
C PRO A 53 6.87 -3.25 10.04
N LYS A 54 7.28 -4.50 10.24
CA LYS A 54 7.28 -5.13 11.57
C LYS A 54 8.01 -4.25 12.59
N TRP A 55 7.57 -4.30 13.82
CA TRP A 55 8.07 -3.50 14.95
C TRP A 55 7.79 -2.00 14.81
N THR A 56 6.80 -1.64 14.02
CA THR A 56 6.27 -0.27 13.93
C THR A 56 4.78 -0.26 14.26
N ARG A 57 4.19 0.93 14.45
CA ARG A 57 2.78 1.07 14.81
C ARG A 57 2.01 2.14 14.04
N LYS A 58 2.69 2.98 13.26
CA LYS A 58 1.99 3.97 12.43
C LYS A 58 1.27 3.27 11.30
N LYS A 59 -0.05 3.48 11.20
CA LYS A 59 -0.85 2.83 10.17
C LYS A 59 -0.71 3.58 8.85
N TYR A 60 0.30 3.21 8.08
CA TYR A 60 0.47 3.69 6.71
C TYR A 60 -0.33 2.83 5.72
N GLU A 61 -0.79 3.44 4.64
CA GLU A 61 -1.52 2.77 3.56
C GLU A 61 -1.33 3.50 2.24
N ILE A 62 -1.57 2.82 1.12
CA ILE A 62 -1.62 3.43 -0.20
C ILE A 62 -2.81 4.39 -0.26
N ALA A 63 -2.55 5.65 -0.68
CA ALA A 63 -3.58 6.64 -0.93
C ALA A 63 -4.25 6.38 -2.28
N THR A 64 -5.29 5.56 -2.31
CA THR A 64 -5.98 5.13 -3.53
C THR A 64 -6.64 6.28 -4.29
N ASN A 65 -6.93 7.37 -3.61
CA ASN A 65 -7.58 8.57 -4.15
C ASN A 65 -6.62 9.72 -4.51
N GLU A 66 -5.32 9.54 -4.36
CA GLU A 66 -4.32 10.56 -4.69
C GLU A 66 -3.52 10.18 -5.96
N PRO A 67 -3.11 11.16 -6.79
CA PRO A 67 -2.25 10.89 -7.96
C PRO A 67 -0.96 10.17 -7.59
N MET A 68 -0.57 9.16 -8.39
CA MET A 68 0.59 8.28 -8.16
C MET A 68 0.51 7.46 -6.87
N ASN A 69 -0.63 7.45 -6.21
CA ASN A 69 -0.94 6.62 -5.04
C ASN A 69 0.21 6.55 -4.03
N PRO A 70 0.62 7.69 -3.44
CA PRO A 70 1.67 7.69 -2.43
C PRO A 70 1.22 6.91 -1.19
N ILE A 71 2.18 6.45 -0.40
CA ILE A 71 1.88 5.93 0.93
C ILE A 71 1.75 7.11 1.90
N LYS A 72 0.66 7.13 2.66
CA LYS A 72 0.40 8.10 3.72
C LYS A 72 -0.09 7.42 4.99
N GLN A 73 0.02 8.11 6.12
CA GLN A 73 -0.59 7.61 7.36
C GLN A 73 -2.10 7.79 7.30
N ASP A 74 -2.84 6.72 7.61
CA ASP A 74 -4.30 6.73 7.70
C ASP A 74 -4.78 7.67 8.80
N GLU A 75 -5.96 8.22 8.61
CA GLU A 75 -6.58 9.19 9.51
C GLU A 75 -7.95 8.72 9.96
N LYS A 76 -8.27 9.00 11.21
CA LYS A 76 -9.62 8.80 11.75
C LYS A 76 -10.00 9.96 12.64
N LYS A 77 -11.11 10.63 12.31
CA LYS A 77 -11.61 11.81 13.04
C LYS A 77 -10.57 12.93 13.13
N GLY A 78 -9.79 13.15 12.06
CA GLY A 78 -8.76 14.18 11.99
C GLY A 78 -7.45 13.86 12.70
N GLU A 79 -7.29 12.65 13.25
CA GLU A 79 -6.07 12.22 13.92
C GLU A 79 -5.36 11.11 13.14
N LEU A 80 -4.02 11.17 13.10
CA LEU A 80 -3.19 10.13 12.50
C LEU A 80 -3.32 8.82 13.28
N ARG A 81 -3.59 7.72 12.57
CA ARG A 81 -3.83 6.42 13.18
C ARG A 81 -2.54 5.70 13.54
N VAL A 82 -2.56 5.07 14.70
CA VAL A 82 -1.53 4.16 15.17
C VAL A 82 -2.17 2.90 15.78
N PHE A 83 -1.48 1.77 15.75
CA PHE A 83 -1.90 0.57 16.47
C PHE A 83 -1.79 0.79 17.97
N LYS A 84 -2.92 0.76 18.68
CA LYS A 84 -3.00 1.09 20.11
C LYS A 84 -2.44 0.00 21.02
N LYS A 85 -2.37 -1.25 20.54
CA LYS A 85 -1.89 -2.40 21.32
C LYS A 85 -0.37 -2.63 21.22
N GLY A 86 0.37 -1.69 20.62
CA GLY A 86 1.82 -1.77 20.45
C GLY A 86 2.23 -1.97 19.00
N ASP A 87 3.51 -2.29 18.82
CA ASP A 87 4.08 -2.53 17.51
C ASP A 87 3.59 -3.87 16.94
N ILE A 88 3.39 -3.93 15.63
CA ILE A 88 3.03 -5.20 14.97
C ILE A 88 4.27 -6.09 14.80
N TYR A 89 4.06 -7.40 14.83
CA TYR A 89 5.15 -8.40 14.81
C TYR A 89 5.49 -8.92 13.42
N PHE A 90 4.84 -8.41 12.38
CA PHE A 90 4.97 -8.83 10.99
C PHE A 90 4.97 -7.62 10.07
N ASN A 91 5.41 -7.79 8.83
CA ASN A 91 5.20 -6.79 7.80
C ASN A 91 3.75 -6.87 7.34
N TYR A 92 3.09 -5.73 7.27
CA TYR A 92 1.72 -5.58 6.77
C TYR A 92 1.72 -4.68 5.55
N GLY A 93 0.86 -4.98 4.60
CA GLY A 93 0.71 -4.20 3.40
C GLY A 93 -0.16 -4.90 2.37
N CYS A 94 -0.03 -4.55 1.11
CA CYS A 94 -0.95 -5.00 0.08
C CYS A 94 -0.25 -5.59 -1.15
N PHE A 95 -1.02 -6.30 -1.97
CA PHE A 95 -0.58 -6.79 -3.27
C PHE A 95 -0.89 -5.76 -4.36
N PRO A 96 0.09 -5.39 -5.21
CA PRO A 96 -0.14 -4.47 -6.32
C PRO A 96 -1.10 -5.05 -7.36
N ARG A 97 -1.78 -4.17 -8.10
CA ARG A 97 -2.76 -4.53 -9.14
C ARG A 97 -3.89 -5.44 -8.67
N THR A 98 -4.25 -5.32 -7.40
CA THR A 98 -5.42 -5.99 -6.81
C THR A 98 -6.41 -4.95 -6.31
N TRP A 99 -7.67 -5.35 -6.21
CA TRP A 99 -8.74 -4.48 -5.72
C TRP A 99 -9.86 -5.32 -5.12
N GLU A 100 -10.19 -5.03 -3.88
CA GLU A 100 -11.32 -5.65 -3.19
C GLU A 100 -12.60 -4.86 -3.53
N ASP A 101 -13.30 -5.34 -4.56
CA ASP A 101 -14.49 -4.71 -5.12
C ASP A 101 -15.65 -4.69 -4.12
N PRO A 102 -16.10 -3.50 -3.66
CA PRO A 102 -17.21 -3.41 -2.72
C PRO A 102 -18.57 -3.80 -3.33
N SER A 103 -18.68 -3.82 -4.66
CA SER A 103 -19.89 -4.24 -5.36
C SER A 103 -20.06 -5.76 -5.45
N PHE A 104 -18.96 -6.51 -5.26
CA PHE A 104 -18.98 -7.96 -5.26
C PHE A 104 -19.17 -8.50 -3.84
N ILE A 105 -20.28 -9.19 -3.60
CA ILE A 105 -20.54 -9.87 -2.33
C ILE A 105 -20.05 -11.31 -2.40
N HIS A 106 -19.05 -11.64 -1.60
CA HIS A 106 -18.51 -13.00 -1.59
C HIS A 106 -19.55 -14.00 -1.06
N PRO A 107 -19.89 -15.05 -1.84
CA PRO A 107 -21.01 -15.91 -1.52
C PRO A 107 -20.86 -16.70 -0.21
N GLU A 108 -19.63 -17.01 0.20
CA GLU A 108 -19.39 -17.79 1.42
C GLU A 108 -19.37 -16.95 2.70
N VAL A 109 -18.98 -15.67 2.62
CA VAL A 109 -18.84 -14.81 3.81
C VAL A 109 -19.87 -13.69 3.88
N GLY A 110 -20.58 -13.41 2.77
CA GLY A 110 -21.65 -12.41 2.73
C GLY A 110 -21.16 -10.96 2.87
N CYS A 111 -19.86 -10.70 2.64
CA CYS A 111 -19.25 -9.38 2.75
C CYS A 111 -18.77 -8.91 1.39
N GLY A 112 -18.87 -7.61 1.13
CA GLY A 112 -18.24 -6.94 0.00
C GLY A 112 -16.80 -6.55 0.32
N GLY A 113 -16.02 -6.20 -0.72
CA GLY A 113 -14.69 -5.64 -0.56
C GLY A 113 -14.71 -4.26 0.09
N ASP A 114 -13.57 -3.79 0.55
CA ASP A 114 -13.41 -2.51 1.24
C ASP A 114 -12.97 -1.35 0.33
N ASN A 115 -12.88 -1.60 -0.98
CA ASN A 115 -12.47 -0.63 -2.00
C ASN A 115 -10.96 -0.31 -1.98
N ASP A 116 -10.14 -1.12 -1.37
CA ASP A 116 -8.69 -0.98 -1.29
C ASP A 116 -7.95 -2.14 -1.99
N PRO A 117 -6.64 -2.06 -2.22
CA PRO A 117 -5.86 -3.22 -2.64
C PRO A 117 -5.98 -4.39 -1.66
N LEU A 118 -5.79 -5.61 -2.15
CA LEU A 118 -5.82 -6.81 -1.31
C LEU A 118 -4.64 -6.81 -0.31
N ASP A 119 -4.96 -6.91 0.95
CA ASP A 119 -4.01 -6.98 2.07
C ASP A 119 -3.49 -8.41 2.34
#